data_cc290c92ba8a9f1eac23ae7623d3db7d
#
_entry.id   cc290c92ba8a9f1eac23ae7623d3db7d
#
_cell.length_a   1.000
_cell.length_b   1.000
_cell.length_c   1.000
_cell.angle_alpha   90.00
_cell.angle_beta   90.00
_cell.angle_gamma   90.00
#
_symmetry.space_group_name_H-M   'P 1'
#
loop_
_entity.id
_entity.type
_entity.pdbx_description
1 polymer ?
#
loop_
_entity_poly.entity_id
_entity_poly.type
_entity_poly.pdbx_seq_one_letter_code
_entity_poly.pdbx_strand_id
1 'polypeptide(L)'
;MPTILTPISLWKNFDDSLPLMELTTDVKNCDGITYETVKFLGRETGEGRVVIHSVFACSQENPSRDGVLIIPDSRSTIDEKLLALFVTSGYSALMVDIRGEWENEKNYTIYPSAISYANRSMAGRHLDYVDESADKTCWYEWVAVGIYARKYLDRRLEGGRVGVVGIRDGGEVAWKLAYAGDFACAVPVCAGGWRAYYGYNKFGGEEPAFDEERHRFIAAIDSQSYAPYVKCPILMLCSTNDPAFDYDRAYDTFSRINPEFIGDSVIAYAIKSNACIGVKCVKDMFMFLDKFVKERQVFISKPAELAIGVDDESNLTAKVVLDGAGDVDEIGVYMAEDCKNPVLRDWMRAHPKNHGDENREFYLDIYEKTSVLFAICYVTYSNGFTVWSKITVKKLSGAFRNSRPISRVIYSSRNGEDCFSIADCSARALSGIFFVTDEFFPRVIEREGLKGIYSPCGLSTYRPNSSRFAPDSRSMLRFDAYAAVDSSMELIMRSVYDGEEFATRINLVGGIWQNIVLESKLFKTSGGKTLSDFTAGLMFTIKCPAEYAVNNVMWL
;
A
#
# COMPACT_ATOMS: atom_id res chain seq x y z
N MET A 1 31.65 0.40 -23.47
CA MET A 1 30.29 -0.11 -23.23
C MET A 1 29.94 0.24 -21.80
N PRO A 2 28.76 0.76 -21.52
CA PRO A 2 28.35 1.01 -20.13
C PRO A 2 28.33 -0.33 -19.37
N THR A 3 28.89 -0.33 -18.17
CA THR A 3 28.98 -1.54 -17.35
C THR A 3 27.62 -1.80 -16.70
N ILE A 4 27.07 -3.00 -16.90
CA ILE A 4 25.86 -3.41 -16.17
C ILE A 4 26.30 -3.77 -14.73
N LEU A 5 25.87 -2.97 -13.77
CA LEU A 5 26.04 -3.26 -12.36
C LEU A 5 24.89 -4.15 -11.85
N THR A 6 25.17 -4.90 -10.82
CA THR A 6 24.19 -5.71 -10.05
C THR A 6 24.21 -5.23 -8.60
N PRO A 7 23.26 -5.60 -7.74
CA PRO A 7 23.31 -5.25 -6.32
C PRO A 7 24.65 -5.56 -5.68
N ILE A 8 25.25 -6.73 -5.97
CA ILE A 8 26.55 -7.13 -5.43
C ILE A 8 27.65 -6.17 -5.88
N SER A 9 27.76 -5.90 -7.18
CA SER A 9 28.83 -5.06 -7.73
C SER A 9 28.65 -3.58 -7.35
N LEU A 10 27.40 -3.13 -7.23
CA LEU A 10 27.08 -1.74 -6.88
C LEU A 10 27.53 -1.38 -5.46
N TRP A 11 27.34 -2.29 -4.50
CA TRP A 11 27.64 -2.03 -3.08
C TRP A 11 28.95 -2.63 -2.58
N LYS A 12 29.66 -3.41 -3.40
CA LYS A 12 30.89 -4.11 -2.99
C LYS A 12 31.97 -3.19 -2.40
N ASN A 13 32.11 -2.00 -2.95
CA ASN A 13 33.15 -1.04 -2.57
C ASN A 13 32.55 0.24 -1.96
N PHE A 14 31.31 0.16 -1.46
CA PHE A 14 30.73 1.32 -0.78
C PHE A 14 31.49 1.58 0.53
N ASP A 15 32.02 2.80 0.68
CA ASP A 15 32.78 3.22 1.85
C ASP A 15 31.88 4.08 2.76
N ASP A 16 31.53 3.55 3.91
CA ASP A 16 30.82 4.23 4.99
C ASP A 16 31.71 4.57 6.19
N SER A 17 33.04 4.41 6.06
CA SER A 17 34.01 4.60 7.15
C SER A 17 34.11 6.04 7.66
N LEU A 18 33.70 7.02 6.82
CA LEU A 18 33.82 8.44 7.15
C LEU A 18 33.02 8.82 8.41
N PRO A 19 33.55 9.73 9.25
CA PRO A 19 32.86 10.15 10.48
C PRO A 19 31.58 10.92 10.18
N LEU A 20 30.56 10.73 11.01
CA LEU A 20 29.23 11.35 10.83
C LEU A 20 29.23 12.86 11.08
N MET A 21 30.10 13.38 11.96
CA MET A 21 30.12 14.80 12.34
C MET A 21 28.74 15.33 12.67
N GLU A 22 28.02 14.62 13.54
CA GLU A 22 26.63 14.89 13.91
C GLU A 22 26.45 16.21 14.66
N LEU A 23 25.37 16.92 14.37
CA LEU A 23 24.95 18.17 15.00
C LEU A 23 23.45 18.10 15.30
N THR A 24 23.11 18.16 16.60
CA THR A 24 21.72 18.40 17.01
C THR A 24 21.41 19.88 16.89
N THR A 25 20.44 20.23 16.08
CA THR A 25 20.09 21.63 15.79
C THR A 25 18.89 22.11 16.57
N ASP A 26 18.03 21.20 17.03
CA ASP A 26 16.85 21.51 17.84
C ASP A 26 16.46 20.30 18.70
N VAL A 27 15.89 20.57 19.89
CA VAL A 27 15.37 19.55 20.79
C VAL A 27 13.99 19.97 21.29
N LYS A 28 13.00 19.15 21.05
CA LYS A 28 11.61 19.39 21.44
C LYS A 28 11.12 18.24 22.32
N ASN A 29 10.49 18.57 23.44
CA ASN A 29 9.82 17.62 24.32
C ASN A 29 8.31 17.78 24.21
N CYS A 30 7.60 16.72 23.89
CA CYS A 30 6.15 16.74 23.75
C CYS A 30 5.57 15.35 24.07
N ASP A 31 4.53 15.31 24.91
CA ASP A 31 3.77 14.07 25.23
C ASP A 31 4.64 12.90 25.69
N GLY A 32 5.68 13.16 26.51
CA GLY A 32 6.60 12.14 27.01
C GLY A 32 7.63 11.65 25.99
N ILE A 33 7.74 12.32 24.84
CA ILE A 33 8.69 12.01 23.78
C ILE A 33 9.67 13.17 23.61
N THR A 34 10.94 12.84 23.49
CA THR A 34 12.00 13.76 23.04
C THR A 34 12.18 13.62 21.55
N TYR A 35 12.10 14.72 20.82
CA TYR A 35 12.44 14.82 19.39
C TYR A 35 13.71 15.65 19.24
N GLU A 36 14.69 15.10 18.55
CA GLU A 36 15.94 15.77 18.25
C GLU A 36 16.07 15.93 16.74
N THR A 37 16.12 17.18 16.25
CA THR A 37 16.48 17.45 14.86
C THR A 37 17.99 17.33 14.72
N VAL A 38 18.44 16.38 13.92
CA VAL A 38 19.87 16.04 13.78
C VAL A 38 20.28 16.17 12.33
N LYS A 39 21.44 16.79 12.12
CA LYS A 39 22.16 16.76 10.83
C LYS A 39 23.46 15.98 11.00
N PHE A 40 23.79 15.13 10.04
CA PHE A 40 25.06 14.43 10.02
C PHE A 40 25.57 14.27 8.57
N LEU A 41 26.88 14.06 8.45
CA LEU A 41 27.50 13.96 7.14
C LEU A 41 27.41 12.53 6.60
N GLY A 42 26.94 12.42 5.38
CA GLY A 42 26.85 11.20 4.59
C GLY A 42 28.08 11.01 3.67
N ARG A 43 27.83 10.44 2.51
CA ARG A 43 28.82 10.14 1.47
C ARG A 43 29.55 11.40 0.99
N GLU A 44 30.84 11.25 0.70
CA GLU A 44 31.66 12.28 0.09
C GLU A 44 31.54 12.23 -1.44
N THR A 45 31.51 13.41 -2.05
CA THR A 45 31.59 13.63 -3.48
C THR A 45 32.78 14.52 -3.78
N GLY A 46 33.15 14.71 -5.05
CA GLY A 46 34.24 15.63 -5.40
C GLY A 46 33.99 17.10 -5.01
N GLU A 47 32.76 17.46 -4.63
CA GLU A 47 32.36 18.85 -4.31
C GLU A 47 31.89 19.00 -2.85
N GLY A 48 32.05 17.97 -2.02
CA GLY A 48 31.66 17.98 -0.62
C GLY A 48 30.87 16.76 -0.22
N ARG A 49 30.40 16.75 1.04
CA ARG A 49 29.65 15.64 1.60
C ARG A 49 28.17 15.93 1.63
N VAL A 50 27.36 14.89 1.48
CA VAL A 50 25.91 14.97 1.71
C VAL A 50 25.66 15.36 3.16
N VAL A 51 24.80 16.36 3.42
CA VAL A 51 24.36 16.74 4.77
C VAL A 51 22.97 16.17 4.98
N ILE A 52 22.91 15.07 5.71
CA ILE A 52 21.65 14.33 5.94
C ILE A 52 20.84 15.01 7.03
N HIS A 53 19.58 15.35 6.71
CA HIS A 53 18.61 15.85 7.67
C HIS A 53 17.74 14.73 8.21
N SER A 54 17.52 14.71 9.52
CA SER A 54 16.75 13.69 10.20
C SER A 54 16.10 14.22 11.48
N VAL A 55 15.13 13.46 11.99
CA VAL A 55 14.59 13.63 13.35
C VAL A 55 14.68 12.29 14.06
N PHE A 56 15.39 12.29 15.20
CA PHE A 56 15.44 11.19 16.14
C PHE A 56 14.37 11.40 17.23
N ALA A 57 13.66 10.35 17.59
CA ALA A 57 12.66 10.40 18.65
C ALA A 57 12.81 9.22 19.62
N CYS A 58 12.69 9.49 20.92
CA CYS A 58 12.74 8.45 21.95
C CYS A 58 11.85 8.84 23.15
N SER A 59 11.49 7.85 23.97
CA SER A 59 10.80 8.09 25.25
C SER A 59 11.69 8.90 26.20
N GLN A 60 11.12 9.86 26.90
CA GLN A 60 11.83 10.65 27.92
C GLN A 60 12.20 9.82 29.15
N GLU A 61 11.29 8.94 29.58
CA GLU A 61 11.48 8.15 30.79
C GLU A 61 12.32 6.90 30.57
N ASN A 62 12.04 6.17 29.48
CA ASN A 62 12.64 4.87 29.18
C ASN A 62 13.05 4.79 27.71
N PRO A 63 14.13 5.47 27.29
CA PRO A 63 14.60 5.38 25.92
C PRO A 63 15.00 3.94 25.55
N SER A 64 14.39 3.42 24.48
CA SER A 64 14.71 2.07 24.01
C SER A 64 16.08 2.03 23.34
N ARG A 65 16.84 0.95 23.57
CA ARG A 65 18.03 0.65 22.77
C ARG A 65 17.69 0.01 21.42
N ASP A 66 16.50 -0.57 21.30
CA ASP A 66 16.02 -1.11 20.05
C ASP A 66 15.42 -0.01 19.19
N GLY A 67 15.81 0.04 17.93
CA GLY A 67 15.50 1.15 17.05
C GLY A 67 14.79 0.79 15.76
N VAL A 68 14.19 1.80 15.15
CA VAL A 68 13.62 1.71 13.81
C VAL A 68 14.11 2.89 12.98
N LEU A 69 14.68 2.60 11.82
CA LEU A 69 14.94 3.59 10.78
C LEU A 69 13.70 3.69 9.89
N ILE A 70 13.16 4.89 9.72
CA ILE A 70 11.99 5.15 8.87
C ILE A 70 12.46 5.94 7.64
N ILE A 71 12.21 5.39 6.46
CA ILE A 71 12.47 6.05 5.18
C ILE A 71 11.13 6.44 4.57
N PRO A 72 10.78 7.73 4.51
CA PRO A 72 9.51 8.19 3.94
C PRO A 72 9.47 8.05 2.41
N ASP A 73 8.29 8.28 1.82
CA ASP A 73 8.18 8.51 0.37
C ASP A 73 9.05 9.72 -0.01
N SER A 74 9.73 9.65 -1.15
CA SER A 74 10.57 10.74 -1.67
C SER A 74 9.80 12.05 -1.95
N ARG A 75 8.49 12.05 -1.81
CA ARG A 75 7.61 13.24 -1.93
C ARG A 75 7.09 13.74 -0.59
N SER A 76 7.45 13.07 0.50
CA SER A 76 6.96 13.37 1.84
C SER A 76 8.05 14.01 2.71
N THR A 77 7.60 14.75 3.72
CA THR A 77 8.45 15.28 4.79
C THR A 77 8.54 14.30 5.95
N ILE A 78 9.38 14.62 6.92
CA ILE A 78 9.42 13.92 8.21
C ILE A 78 8.09 14.12 8.94
N ASP A 79 7.50 13.02 9.40
CA ASP A 79 6.21 12.98 10.11
C ASP A 79 6.43 12.66 11.60
N GLU A 80 6.38 13.68 12.45
CA GLU A 80 6.52 13.51 13.89
C GLU A 80 5.43 12.63 14.52
N LYS A 81 4.22 12.58 13.93
CA LYS A 81 3.15 11.69 14.42
C LYS A 81 3.47 10.22 14.15
N LEU A 82 4.09 9.94 13.01
CA LEU A 82 4.56 8.58 12.74
C LEU A 82 5.71 8.21 13.68
N LEU A 83 6.67 9.12 13.92
CA LEU A 83 7.71 8.90 14.93
C LEU A 83 7.10 8.62 16.31
N ALA A 84 6.10 9.40 16.74
CA ALA A 84 5.40 9.18 18.00
C ALA A 84 4.78 7.79 18.10
N LEU A 85 4.21 7.29 17.02
CA LEU A 85 3.63 5.94 16.98
C LEU A 85 4.69 4.85 17.27
N PHE A 86 5.89 4.97 16.70
CA PHE A 86 6.98 4.02 16.97
C PHE A 86 7.50 4.14 18.41
N VAL A 87 7.65 5.36 18.91
CA VAL A 87 8.12 5.60 20.29
C VAL A 87 7.12 5.07 21.31
N THR A 88 5.83 5.33 21.14
CA THR A 88 4.76 4.79 22.03
C THR A 88 4.63 3.26 21.92
N SER A 89 5.08 2.68 20.81
CA SER A 89 5.21 1.21 20.65
C SER A 89 6.51 0.65 21.24
N GLY A 90 7.32 1.50 21.92
CA GLY A 90 8.50 1.09 22.68
C GLY A 90 9.77 0.95 21.85
N TYR A 91 9.94 1.73 20.81
CA TYR A 91 11.18 1.86 20.02
C TYR A 91 11.78 3.25 20.16
N SER A 92 13.07 3.38 19.95
CA SER A 92 13.65 4.63 19.50
C SER A 92 13.54 4.69 17.97
N ALA A 93 13.23 5.85 17.41
CA ALA A 93 12.95 5.96 15.98
C ALA A 93 13.76 7.10 15.34
N LEU A 94 14.31 6.86 14.16
CA LEU A 94 14.95 7.87 13.33
C LEU A 94 14.22 7.94 11.99
N MET A 95 13.77 9.11 11.61
CA MET A 95 13.23 9.34 10.28
C MET A 95 14.15 10.30 9.52
N VAL A 96 14.58 9.89 8.32
CA VAL A 96 15.52 10.66 7.49
C VAL A 96 14.84 11.25 6.27
N ASP A 97 15.25 12.42 5.87
CA ASP A 97 14.84 13.00 4.59
C ASP A 97 15.72 12.45 3.47
N ILE A 98 15.11 11.81 2.47
CA ILE A 98 15.77 11.40 1.23
C ILE A 98 15.41 12.32 0.05
N ARG A 99 14.37 13.14 0.22
CA ARG A 99 13.80 13.98 -0.83
C ARG A 99 14.77 15.04 -1.34
N GLY A 100 15.57 15.62 -0.42
CA GLY A 100 16.45 16.74 -0.70
C GLY A 100 15.71 18.05 -0.81
N GLU A 101 16.29 19.00 -1.56
CA GLU A 101 15.77 20.36 -1.71
C GLU A 101 14.35 20.38 -2.26
N TRP A 102 13.48 21.12 -1.57
CA TRP A 102 12.08 21.30 -1.94
C TRP A 102 11.64 22.73 -1.70
N GLU A 103 10.76 23.23 -2.57
CA GLU A 103 10.27 24.62 -2.51
C GLU A 103 9.76 24.99 -1.11
N ASN A 104 10.21 26.16 -0.60
CA ASN A 104 9.77 26.77 0.66
C ASN A 104 10.06 25.98 1.94
N GLU A 105 10.81 24.89 1.90
CA GLU A 105 11.22 24.16 3.10
C GLU A 105 12.65 24.53 3.51
N LYS A 106 12.89 24.57 4.86
CA LYS A 106 14.19 24.94 5.42
C LYS A 106 15.01 23.74 5.87
N ASN A 107 14.34 22.62 6.12
CA ASN A 107 14.94 21.43 6.71
C ASN A 107 14.82 20.25 5.72
N TYR A 108 15.91 19.96 5.03
CA TYR A 108 16.04 18.86 4.08
C TYR A 108 17.49 18.38 4.00
N THR A 109 17.70 17.23 3.42
CA THR A 109 19.01 16.68 3.10
C THR A 109 19.64 17.48 1.96
N ILE A 110 20.87 17.95 2.15
CA ILE A 110 21.59 18.75 1.17
C ILE A 110 22.50 17.83 0.36
N TYR A 111 22.21 17.70 -0.92
CA TYR A 111 23.03 17.00 -1.89
C TYR A 111 23.97 17.99 -2.58
N PRO A 112 25.29 17.74 -2.63
CA PRO A 112 26.23 18.56 -3.42
C PRO A 112 25.83 18.66 -4.89
N SER A 113 26.23 19.73 -5.56
CA SER A 113 25.85 20.01 -6.96
C SER A 113 26.22 18.89 -7.93
N ALA A 114 27.33 18.19 -7.69
CA ALA A 114 27.78 17.02 -8.46
C ALA A 114 26.77 15.86 -8.48
N ILE A 115 25.88 15.80 -7.49
CA ILE A 115 24.84 14.78 -7.35
C ILE A 115 23.43 15.39 -7.18
N SER A 116 23.20 16.55 -7.80
CA SER A 116 21.92 17.26 -7.72
C SER A 116 20.73 16.42 -8.17
N TYR A 117 20.95 15.42 -9.02
CA TYR A 117 19.92 14.43 -9.43
C TYR A 117 19.35 13.61 -8.24
N ALA A 118 20.00 13.62 -7.08
CA ALA A 118 19.49 13.01 -5.87
C ALA A 118 18.32 13.79 -5.23
N ASN A 119 18.21 15.11 -5.53
CA ASN A 119 17.01 15.86 -5.18
C ASN A 119 15.81 15.31 -5.95
N ARG A 120 14.72 14.99 -5.26
CA ARG A 120 13.52 14.41 -5.88
C ARG A 120 12.96 15.28 -7.02
N SER A 121 13.04 16.60 -6.88
CA SER A 121 12.63 17.57 -7.90
C SER A 121 13.46 17.50 -9.19
N MET A 122 14.70 16.99 -9.10
CA MET A 122 15.66 16.89 -10.21
C MET A 122 15.90 15.44 -10.65
N ALA A 123 15.33 14.44 -9.96
CA ALA A 123 15.55 13.04 -10.24
C ALA A 123 15.14 12.60 -11.65
N GLY A 124 14.06 13.20 -12.19
CA GLY A 124 13.65 13.00 -13.59
C GLY A 124 13.58 11.51 -13.98
N ARG A 125 14.29 11.16 -15.05
CA ARG A 125 14.37 9.78 -15.58
C ARG A 125 15.05 8.78 -14.64
N HIS A 126 15.93 9.24 -13.72
CA HIS A 126 16.63 8.35 -12.77
C HIS A 126 15.67 7.54 -11.88
N LEU A 127 14.40 7.94 -11.80
CA LEU A 127 13.38 7.17 -11.07
C LEU A 127 13.08 5.80 -11.71
N ASP A 128 13.27 5.69 -13.03
CA ASP A 128 12.88 4.49 -13.80
C ASP A 128 13.97 4.03 -14.79
N TYR A 129 15.06 4.77 -14.92
CA TYR A 129 16.14 4.50 -15.89
C TYR A 129 17.52 4.68 -15.26
N VAL A 130 18.51 4.00 -15.83
CA VAL A 130 19.93 4.20 -15.56
C VAL A 130 20.61 4.65 -16.84
N ASP A 131 20.85 5.94 -16.98
CA ASP A 131 21.41 6.54 -18.21
C ASP A 131 22.88 6.15 -18.39
N GLU A 132 23.73 6.41 -17.39
CA GLU A 132 25.18 6.10 -17.43
C GLU A 132 25.55 4.88 -16.62
N SER A 133 25.35 4.96 -15.30
CA SER A 133 25.70 3.94 -14.33
C SER A 133 24.78 3.99 -13.10
N ALA A 134 24.51 2.87 -12.48
CA ALA A 134 23.59 2.78 -11.35
C ALA A 134 24.06 3.53 -10.10
N ASP A 135 25.37 3.71 -9.92
CA ASP A 135 25.96 4.54 -8.87
C ASP A 135 25.84 6.05 -9.12
N LYS A 136 25.29 6.44 -10.29
CA LYS A 136 24.95 7.82 -10.66
C LYS A 136 23.45 8.02 -10.75
N THR A 137 22.69 7.52 -9.79
CA THR A 137 21.24 7.63 -9.72
C THR A 137 20.78 8.16 -8.36
N CYS A 138 19.59 8.78 -8.31
CA CYS A 138 19.01 9.18 -7.03
C CYS A 138 18.84 7.98 -6.07
N TRP A 139 18.57 6.78 -6.59
CA TRP A 139 18.43 5.56 -5.78
C TRP A 139 19.70 5.18 -5.02
N TYR A 140 20.86 5.30 -5.67
CA TYR A 140 22.14 5.04 -5.02
C TYR A 140 22.36 6.01 -3.86
N GLU A 141 22.11 7.30 -4.07
CA GLU A 141 22.28 8.33 -3.05
C GLU A 141 21.28 8.15 -1.89
N TRP A 142 20.01 7.81 -2.19
CA TRP A 142 18.99 7.57 -1.15
C TRP A 142 19.32 6.36 -0.28
N VAL A 143 19.84 5.30 -0.88
CA VAL A 143 20.31 4.13 -0.12
C VAL A 143 21.55 4.50 0.71
N ALA A 144 22.49 5.28 0.16
CA ALA A 144 23.63 5.79 0.90
C ALA A 144 23.21 6.60 2.15
N VAL A 145 22.18 7.48 2.03
CA VAL A 145 21.56 8.17 3.17
C VAL A 145 21.10 7.17 4.22
N GLY A 146 20.40 6.10 3.82
CA GLY A 146 19.95 5.03 4.73
C GLY A 146 21.07 4.29 5.44
N ILE A 147 22.20 4.00 4.76
CA ILE A 147 23.38 3.37 5.35
C ILE A 147 24.00 4.28 6.42
N TYR A 148 24.19 5.56 6.14
CA TYR A 148 24.71 6.51 7.12
C TYR A 148 23.74 6.75 8.28
N ALA A 149 22.43 6.72 8.03
CA ALA A 149 21.41 6.79 9.07
C ALA A 149 21.46 5.57 10.00
N ARG A 150 21.69 4.37 9.45
CA ARG A 150 21.91 3.15 10.24
C ARG A 150 23.14 3.28 11.13
N LYS A 151 24.25 3.79 10.60
CA LYS A 151 25.48 4.07 11.35
C LYS A 151 25.25 5.09 12.48
N TYR A 152 24.41 6.11 12.27
CA TYR A 152 24.02 7.04 13.34
C TYR A 152 23.28 6.29 14.45
N LEU A 153 22.32 5.44 14.10
CA LEU A 153 21.55 4.65 15.08
C LEU A 153 22.44 3.67 15.86
N ASP A 154 23.44 3.03 15.23
CA ASP A 154 24.39 2.16 15.94
C ASP A 154 25.11 2.86 17.07
N ARG A 155 25.53 4.08 16.82
CA ARG A 155 26.19 4.90 17.84
C ARG A 155 25.23 5.38 18.92
N ARG A 156 24.02 5.78 18.50
CA ARG A 156 23.01 6.36 19.40
C ARG A 156 22.38 5.32 20.32
N LEU A 157 22.22 4.10 19.85
CA LEU A 157 21.57 3.00 20.55
C LEU A 157 22.55 2.03 21.22
N GLU A 158 23.84 2.32 21.18
CA GLU A 158 24.89 1.54 21.87
C GLU A 158 24.82 0.04 21.55
N GLY A 159 24.65 -0.31 20.27
CA GLY A 159 24.60 -1.69 19.78
C GLY A 159 23.24 -2.36 19.89
N GLY A 160 22.16 -1.61 20.12
CA GLY A 160 20.78 -2.11 20.02
C GLY A 160 20.44 -2.54 18.59
N ARG A 161 19.43 -3.41 18.46
CA ARG A 161 19.00 -3.91 17.15
C ARG A 161 18.14 -2.87 16.44
N VAL A 162 18.25 -2.83 15.12
CA VAL A 162 17.53 -1.84 14.30
C VAL A 162 16.77 -2.53 13.17
N GLY A 163 15.48 -2.25 13.06
CA GLY A 163 14.67 -2.54 11.88
C GLY A 163 14.61 -1.36 10.91
N VAL A 164 14.28 -1.59 9.65
CA VAL A 164 14.00 -0.52 8.68
C VAL A 164 12.57 -0.61 8.17
N VAL A 165 11.84 0.51 8.20
CA VAL A 165 10.51 0.65 7.61
C VAL A 165 10.58 1.70 6.50
N GLY A 166 10.22 1.31 5.28
CA GLY A 166 10.25 2.23 4.14
C GLY A 166 8.89 2.35 3.47
N ILE A 167 8.50 3.57 3.10
CA ILE A 167 7.19 3.88 2.52
C ILE A 167 7.35 4.25 1.06
N ARG A 168 6.69 3.55 0.13
CA ARG A 168 6.73 3.80 -1.32
C ARG A 168 8.17 3.85 -1.87
N ASP A 169 8.67 5.02 -2.32
CA ASP A 169 10.08 5.17 -2.74
C ASP A 169 11.03 4.82 -1.58
N GLY A 170 10.70 5.18 -0.35
CA GLY A 170 11.43 4.71 0.84
C GLY A 170 11.33 3.20 1.05
N GLY A 171 10.24 2.56 0.63
CA GLY A 171 10.09 1.10 0.62
C GLY A 171 11.00 0.43 -0.40
N GLU A 172 11.17 1.04 -1.57
CA GLU A 172 12.18 0.62 -2.54
C GLU A 172 13.60 0.75 -1.98
N VAL A 173 13.87 1.81 -1.20
CA VAL A 173 15.14 1.98 -0.47
C VAL A 173 15.28 0.90 0.60
N ALA A 174 14.23 0.57 1.36
CA ALA A 174 14.26 -0.46 2.39
C ALA A 174 14.62 -1.86 1.83
N TRP A 175 14.14 -2.23 0.64
CA TRP A 175 14.56 -3.44 -0.06
C TRP A 175 16.08 -3.48 -0.32
N LYS A 176 16.65 -2.35 -0.71
CA LYS A 176 18.06 -2.22 -0.99
C LYS A 176 18.89 -2.23 0.29
N LEU A 177 18.40 -1.58 1.35
CA LEU A 177 19.00 -1.58 2.67
C LEU A 177 18.97 -2.96 3.33
N ALA A 178 17.97 -3.79 3.06
CA ALA A 178 17.94 -5.19 3.52
C ALA A 178 19.12 -6.03 2.99
N TYR A 179 19.76 -5.59 1.92
CA TYR A 179 21.03 -6.17 1.41
C TYR A 179 22.25 -5.36 1.80
N ALA A 180 22.25 -4.04 1.54
CA ALA A 180 23.42 -3.18 1.65
C ALA A 180 23.68 -2.71 3.09
N GLY A 181 22.68 -2.75 3.96
CA GLY A 181 22.76 -2.38 5.37
C GLY A 181 22.87 -3.60 6.30
N ASP A 182 22.92 -3.31 7.59
CA ASP A 182 22.88 -4.31 8.68
C ASP A 182 21.63 -4.07 9.53
N PHE A 183 20.51 -4.69 9.13
CA PHE A 183 19.21 -4.54 9.78
C PHE A 183 18.69 -5.88 10.31
N ALA A 184 18.02 -5.85 11.45
CA ALA A 184 17.39 -7.03 12.05
C ALA A 184 16.19 -7.53 11.20
N CYS A 185 15.49 -6.63 10.56
CA CYS A 185 14.42 -6.91 9.58
C CYS A 185 14.11 -5.67 8.75
N ALA A 186 13.38 -5.86 7.64
CA ALA A 186 12.92 -4.75 6.82
C ALA A 186 11.41 -4.85 6.52
N VAL A 187 10.75 -3.69 6.51
CA VAL A 187 9.32 -3.56 6.22
C VAL A 187 9.12 -2.58 5.05
N PRO A 188 9.23 -3.04 3.79
CA PRO A 188 8.84 -2.24 2.64
C PRO A 188 7.32 -2.16 2.53
N VAL A 189 6.80 -0.93 2.42
CA VAL A 189 5.37 -0.61 2.35
C VAL A 189 5.04 -0.07 0.96
N CYS A 190 4.17 -0.75 0.23
CA CYS A 190 3.79 -0.44 -1.16
C CYS A 190 5.03 -0.25 -2.06
N ALA A 191 5.92 -1.24 -2.05
CA ALA A 191 7.18 -1.26 -2.79
C ALA A 191 7.56 -2.67 -3.24
N GLY A 192 8.44 -2.79 -4.24
CA GLY A 192 8.86 -4.07 -4.81
C GLY A 192 7.94 -4.61 -5.90
N GLY A 193 7.10 -3.77 -6.48
CA GLY A 193 6.14 -4.12 -7.54
C GLY A 193 6.70 -4.01 -8.97
N TRP A 194 8.00 -4.18 -9.17
CA TRP A 194 8.69 -4.05 -10.47
C TRP A 194 8.47 -2.70 -11.14
N ARG A 195 9.09 -1.68 -10.58
CA ARG A 195 8.96 -0.28 -11.02
C ARG A 195 9.25 -0.10 -12.52
N ALA A 196 10.18 -0.84 -13.07
CA ALA A 196 10.48 -0.82 -14.50
C ALA A 196 9.29 -1.19 -15.39
N TYR A 197 8.30 -1.90 -14.86
CA TYR A 197 7.10 -2.35 -15.57
C TYR A 197 5.88 -1.46 -15.30
N TYR A 198 6.06 -0.30 -14.68
CA TYR A 198 4.94 0.60 -14.41
C TYR A 198 4.15 0.91 -15.70
N GLY A 199 2.83 0.78 -15.63
CA GLY A 199 1.93 0.91 -16.79
C GLY A 199 1.66 -0.39 -17.57
N TYR A 200 2.42 -1.45 -17.32
CA TYR A 200 2.23 -2.77 -17.94
C TYR A 200 1.68 -3.77 -16.91
N ASN A 201 0.41 -4.12 -17.06
CA ASN A 201 -0.25 -5.05 -16.14
C ASN A 201 0.30 -6.48 -16.34
N LYS A 202 0.72 -7.15 -15.26
CA LYS A 202 1.26 -8.50 -15.28
C LYS A 202 0.40 -9.51 -16.06
N PHE A 203 -0.91 -9.41 -15.92
CA PHE A 203 -1.88 -10.29 -16.57
C PHE A 203 -2.52 -9.67 -17.82
N GLY A 204 -2.05 -8.50 -18.27
CA GLY A 204 -2.56 -7.78 -19.45
C GLY A 204 -2.25 -8.48 -20.77
N GLY A 205 -1.16 -9.22 -20.82
CA GLY A 205 -0.69 -9.91 -22.03
C GLY A 205 0.21 -9.04 -22.91
N GLU A 206 0.53 -7.84 -22.50
CA GLU A 206 1.51 -6.96 -23.15
C GLU A 206 2.87 -7.16 -22.49
N GLU A 207 3.90 -7.44 -23.30
CA GLU A 207 5.28 -7.46 -22.83
C GLU A 207 5.99 -6.18 -23.29
N PRO A 208 6.58 -5.40 -22.37
CA PRO A 208 7.29 -4.19 -22.75
C PRO A 208 8.59 -4.53 -23.47
N ALA A 209 8.88 -3.81 -24.56
CA ALA A 209 10.21 -3.78 -25.15
C ALA A 209 11.05 -2.73 -24.43
N PHE A 210 11.99 -3.18 -23.62
CA PHE A 210 12.87 -2.30 -22.86
C PHE A 210 14.14 -1.96 -23.63
N ASP A 211 14.58 -0.70 -23.50
CA ASP A 211 15.90 -0.24 -23.94
C ASP A 211 17.01 -0.67 -22.94
N GLU A 212 18.27 -0.38 -23.29
CA GLU A 212 19.42 -0.73 -22.44
C GLU A 212 19.39 -0.02 -21.10
N GLU A 213 18.89 1.21 -21.04
CA GLU A 213 18.83 2.03 -19.84
C GLU A 213 17.82 1.44 -18.84
N ARG A 214 16.71 0.92 -19.32
CA ARG A 214 15.72 0.21 -18.52
C ARG A 214 16.25 -1.14 -18.04
N HIS A 215 16.96 -1.89 -18.90
CA HIS A 215 17.61 -3.12 -18.48
C HIS A 215 18.68 -2.90 -17.39
N ARG A 216 19.47 -1.80 -17.48
CA ARG A 216 20.41 -1.43 -16.43
C ARG A 216 19.69 -1.10 -15.11
N PHE A 217 18.52 -0.43 -15.19
CA PHE A 217 17.69 -0.17 -14.02
C PHE A 217 17.21 -1.47 -13.36
N ILE A 218 16.66 -2.40 -14.14
CA ILE A 218 16.21 -3.71 -13.64
C ILE A 218 17.36 -4.46 -12.98
N ALA A 219 18.54 -4.46 -13.58
CA ALA A 219 19.68 -5.24 -13.10
C ALA A 219 20.25 -4.73 -11.77
N ALA A 220 20.25 -3.41 -11.54
CA ALA A 220 21.00 -2.80 -10.45
C ALA A 220 20.16 -2.03 -9.43
N ILE A 221 18.96 -1.60 -9.80
CA ILE A 221 18.12 -0.71 -8.97
C ILE A 221 16.79 -1.34 -8.57
N ASP A 222 16.09 -2.03 -9.49
CA ASP A 222 14.76 -2.57 -9.20
C ASP A 222 14.81 -3.60 -8.06
N SER A 223 13.89 -3.52 -7.11
CA SER A 223 13.88 -4.32 -5.87
C SER A 223 13.82 -5.82 -6.12
N GLN A 224 13.25 -6.25 -7.25
CA GLN A 224 13.26 -7.66 -7.67
C GLN A 224 14.69 -8.25 -7.80
N SER A 225 15.68 -7.41 -8.08
CA SER A 225 17.08 -7.82 -8.21
C SER A 225 17.81 -7.89 -6.86
N TYR A 226 17.26 -7.25 -5.83
CA TYR A 226 17.78 -7.30 -4.46
C TYR A 226 17.23 -8.47 -3.66
N ALA A 227 16.00 -8.89 -3.91
CA ALA A 227 15.33 -9.93 -3.13
C ALA A 227 16.16 -11.21 -2.92
N PRO A 228 16.92 -11.75 -3.91
CA PRO A 228 17.76 -12.93 -3.72
C PRO A 228 18.95 -12.71 -2.76
N TYR A 229 19.28 -11.46 -2.45
CA TYR A 229 20.48 -11.09 -1.68
C TYR A 229 20.18 -10.47 -0.33
N VAL A 230 18.91 -10.29 0.05
CA VAL A 230 18.56 -9.75 1.38
C VAL A 230 19.20 -10.57 2.50
N LYS A 231 19.57 -9.88 3.59
CA LYS A 231 20.29 -10.44 4.74
C LYS A 231 19.46 -10.43 6.02
N CYS A 232 18.18 -10.16 5.91
CA CYS A 232 17.24 -10.16 7.03
C CYS A 232 15.83 -10.53 6.58
N PRO A 233 14.95 -10.95 7.51
CA PRO A 233 13.53 -11.18 7.22
C PRO A 233 12.81 -9.94 6.71
N ILE A 234 11.84 -10.14 5.84
CA ILE A 234 11.05 -9.08 5.20
C ILE A 234 9.56 -9.22 5.56
N LEU A 235 8.94 -8.14 6.03
CA LEU A 235 7.49 -8.00 6.02
C LEU A 235 7.08 -7.03 4.92
N MET A 236 6.52 -7.54 3.83
CA MET A 236 6.07 -6.73 2.71
C MET A 236 4.60 -6.35 2.90
N LEU A 237 4.31 -5.05 3.08
CA LEU A 237 2.94 -4.55 3.22
C LEU A 237 2.45 -3.97 1.89
N CYS A 238 1.35 -4.53 1.37
CA CYS A 238 0.80 -4.18 0.07
C CYS A 238 -0.61 -3.62 0.19
N SER A 239 -0.92 -2.58 -0.58
CA SER A 239 -2.29 -2.11 -0.80
C SER A 239 -2.79 -2.60 -2.15
N THR A 240 -3.98 -3.20 -2.20
CA THR A 240 -4.46 -3.86 -3.42
C THR A 240 -4.99 -2.93 -4.50
N ASN A 241 -5.28 -1.67 -4.19
CA ASN A 241 -5.81 -0.69 -5.15
C ASN A 241 -4.93 0.57 -5.21
N ASP A 242 -3.62 0.42 -5.01
CA ASP A 242 -2.65 1.51 -5.09
C ASP A 242 -2.30 1.81 -6.54
N PRO A 243 -2.54 3.02 -7.07
CA PRO A 243 -2.23 3.36 -8.44
C PRO A 243 -0.72 3.48 -8.74
N ALA A 244 0.12 3.57 -7.72
CA ALA A 244 1.57 3.73 -7.85
C ALA A 244 2.35 2.43 -7.56
N PHE A 245 1.65 1.31 -7.33
CA PHE A 245 2.26 0.06 -6.90
C PHE A 245 1.58 -1.16 -7.53
N ASP A 246 2.35 -2.02 -8.21
CA ASP A 246 1.86 -3.29 -8.79
C ASP A 246 2.04 -4.45 -7.80
N TYR A 247 1.00 -4.74 -7.02
CA TYR A 247 1.03 -5.83 -6.07
C TYR A 247 0.99 -7.24 -6.71
N ASP A 248 0.59 -7.39 -7.96
CA ASP A 248 0.68 -8.66 -8.69
C ASP A 248 2.14 -9.08 -8.90
N ARG A 249 3.02 -8.09 -9.14
CA ARG A 249 4.46 -8.30 -9.28
C ARG A 249 5.18 -8.30 -7.93
N ALA A 250 4.56 -7.72 -6.91
CA ALA A 250 5.09 -7.70 -5.55
C ALA A 250 5.34 -9.12 -5.02
N TYR A 251 4.43 -10.05 -5.29
CA TYR A 251 4.62 -11.44 -4.90
C TYR A 251 5.80 -12.09 -5.66
N ASP A 252 6.06 -11.70 -6.90
CA ASP A 252 7.22 -12.21 -7.65
C ASP A 252 8.54 -11.75 -7.00
N THR A 253 8.60 -10.50 -6.52
CA THR A 253 9.74 -10.02 -5.73
C THR A 253 9.87 -10.81 -4.42
N PHE A 254 8.77 -10.93 -3.67
CA PHE A 254 8.72 -11.68 -2.42
C PHE A 254 9.19 -13.13 -2.59
N SER A 255 8.74 -13.81 -3.63
CA SER A 255 9.09 -15.22 -3.90
C SER A 255 10.57 -15.45 -4.25
N ARG A 256 11.32 -14.38 -4.54
CA ARG A 256 12.76 -14.41 -4.82
C ARG A 256 13.63 -14.18 -3.58
N ILE A 257 13.03 -13.92 -2.43
CA ILE A 257 13.77 -13.74 -1.18
C ILE A 257 14.70 -14.93 -0.94
N ASN A 258 15.91 -14.64 -0.50
CA ASN A 258 16.91 -15.63 -0.15
C ASN A 258 16.30 -16.78 0.68
N PRO A 259 16.57 -18.06 0.32
CA PRO A 259 16.08 -19.23 1.05
C PRO A 259 16.34 -19.22 2.57
N GLU A 260 17.38 -18.53 3.01
CA GLU A 260 17.71 -18.36 4.43
C GLU A 260 16.64 -17.54 5.18
N PHE A 261 16.01 -16.55 4.52
CA PHE A 261 15.10 -15.60 5.16
C PHE A 261 13.64 -15.73 4.72
N ILE A 262 13.36 -16.45 3.62
CA ILE A 262 11.98 -16.57 3.10
C ILE A 262 11.03 -17.23 4.12
N GLY A 263 11.53 -18.16 4.93
CA GLY A 263 10.73 -18.85 5.95
C GLY A 263 10.26 -17.96 7.11
N ASP A 264 10.99 -16.88 7.37
CA ASP A 264 10.68 -15.86 8.37
C ASP A 264 10.09 -14.58 7.76
N SER A 265 9.95 -14.54 6.44
CA SER A 265 9.39 -13.39 5.72
C SER A 265 7.89 -13.56 5.48
N VAL A 266 7.17 -12.43 5.44
CA VAL A 266 5.71 -12.38 5.28
C VAL A 266 5.34 -11.33 4.24
N ILE A 267 4.30 -11.62 3.45
CA ILE A 267 3.60 -10.61 2.64
C ILE A 267 2.20 -10.42 3.21
N ALA A 268 1.74 -9.20 3.33
CA ALA A 268 0.41 -8.86 3.84
C ALA A 268 -0.29 -7.86 2.92
N TYR A 269 -1.62 -7.99 2.83
CA TYR A 269 -2.42 -7.17 1.93
C TYR A 269 -3.50 -6.38 2.68
N ALA A 270 -3.48 -5.08 2.49
CA ALA A 270 -4.60 -4.20 2.82
C ALA A 270 -5.58 -4.22 1.63
N ILE A 271 -6.68 -4.95 1.80
CA ILE A 271 -7.67 -5.17 0.73
C ILE A 271 -8.54 -3.92 0.54
N LYS A 272 -8.81 -3.53 -0.72
CA LYS A 272 -9.65 -2.38 -1.10
C LYS A 272 -9.26 -1.08 -0.38
N SER A 273 -7.99 -0.85 -0.24
CA SER A 273 -7.52 0.21 0.65
C SER A 273 -7.12 1.50 -0.07
N ASN A 274 -7.11 1.52 -1.40
CA ASN A 274 -6.82 2.72 -2.19
C ASN A 274 -5.54 3.44 -1.73
N ALA A 275 -4.44 2.68 -1.62
CA ALA A 275 -3.15 3.17 -1.14
C ALA A 275 -3.02 3.41 0.38
N CYS A 276 -3.91 2.83 1.18
CA CYS A 276 -3.85 2.89 2.64
C CYS A 276 -3.41 1.55 3.23
N ILE A 277 -2.77 1.61 4.38
CA ILE A 277 -2.45 0.45 5.21
C ILE A 277 -3.29 0.56 6.50
N GLY A 278 -4.21 -0.38 6.69
CA GLY A 278 -5.14 -0.37 7.82
C GLY A 278 -4.56 -0.93 9.11
N VAL A 279 -5.33 -0.81 10.18
CA VAL A 279 -4.96 -1.16 11.56
C VAL A 279 -4.40 -2.58 11.69
N LYS A 280 -5.00 -3.56 11.00
CA LYS A 280 -4.56 -4.96 11.05
C LYS A 280 -3.11 -5.11 10.56
N CYS A 281 -2.78 -4.53 9.40
CA CYS A 281 -1.42 -4.56 8.85
C CYS A 281 -0.44 -3.74 9.70
N VAL A 282 -0.87 -2.64 10.33
CA VAL A 282 -0.04 -1.87 11.27
C VAL A 282 0.28 -2.70 12.51
N LYS A 283 -0.70 -3.44 13.05
CA LYS A 283 -0.49 -4.38 14.16
C LYS A 283 0.50 -5.48 13.78
N ASP A 284 0.33 -6.09 12.61
CA ASP A 284 1.25 -7.11 12.09
C ASP A 284 2.67 -6.57 11.95
N MET A 285 2.83 -5.31 11.50
CA MET A 285 4.12 -4.63 11.42
C MET A 285 4.82 -4.56 12.78
N PHE A 286 4.12 -4.12 13.83
CA PHE A 286 4.72 -4.03 15.16
C PHE A 286 5.02 -5.40 15.75
N MET A 287 4.18 -6.41 15.52
CA MET A 287 4.47 -7.78 15.95
C MET A 287 5.69 -8.35 15.23
N PHE A 288 5.86 -8.06 13.96
CA PHE A 288 7.04 -8.46 13.18
C PHE A 288 8.31 -7.76 13.70
N LEU A 289 8.25 -6.46 13.94
CA LEU A 289 9.34 -5.70 14.55
C LEU A 289 9.67 -6.22 15.96
N ASP A 290 8.67 -6.52 16.78
CA ASP A 290 8.87 -7.08 18.11
C ASP A 290 9.60 -8.43 18.07
N LYS A 291 9.31 -9.28 17.07
CA LYS A 291 10.02 -10.57 16.90
C LYS A 291 11.49 -10.38 16.56
N PHE A 292 11.82 -9.53 15.59
CA PHE A 292 13.16 -9.47 15.03
C PHE A 292 14.03 -8.36 15.62
N VAL A 293 13.45 -7.26 16.08
CA VAL A 293 14.19 -6.15 16.70
C VAL A 293 14.30 -6.32 18.20
N LYS A 294 13.17 -6.63 18.89
CA LYS A 294 13.16 -6.85 20.35
C LYS A 294 13.34 -8.32 20.75
N GLU A 295 13.53 -9.23 19.80
CA GLU A 295 13.69 -10.67 20.02
C GLU A 295 12.57 -11.31 20.88
N ARG A 296 11.36 -10.73 20.80
CA ARG A 296 10.20 -11.28 21.50
C ARG A 296 9.72 -12.58 20.87
N GLN A 297 9.16 -13.47 21.69
CA GLN A 297 8.54 -14.70 21.21
C GLN A 297 7.20 -14.37 20.54
N VAL A 298 7.23 -14.09 19.23
CA VAL A 298 6.05 -13.88 18.40
C VAL A 298 5.93 -15.04 17.43
N PHE A 299 4.80 -15.76 17.51
CA PHE A 299 4.51 -16.81 16.55
C PHE A 299 4.09 -16.18 15.21
N ILE A 300 4.79 -16.55 14.15
CA ILE A 300 4.48 -16.20 12.77
C ILE A 300 4.45 -17.50 11.99
N SER A 301 3.27 -17.86 11.46
CA SER A 301 3.10 -19.07 10.65
C SER A 301 3.56 -18.84 9.22
N LYS A 302 3.80 -19.92 8.50
CA LYS A 302 4.01 -19.88 7.05
C LYS A 302 2.73 -19.42 6.34
N PRO A 303 2.85 -18.81 5.13
CA PRO A 303 1.70 -18.46 4.32
C PRO A 303 0.79 -19.65 4.07
N ALA A 304 -0.52 -19.42 4.14
CA ALA A 304 -1.51 -20.43 3.76
C ALA A 304 -1.51 -20.64 2.24
N GLU A 305 -1.95 -21.81 1.80
CA GLU A 305 -2.17 -22.09 0.38
C GLU A 305 -3.66 -22.06 0.04
N LEU A 306 -4.00 -21.57 -1.15
CA LEU A 306 -5.37 -21.50 -1.64
C LEU A 306 -5.54 -22.42 -2.85
N ALA A 307 -6.36 -23.46 -2.71
CA ALA A 307 -6.72 -24.36 -3.78
C ALA A 307 -8.12 -24.02 -4.32
N ILE A 308 -8.24 -23.74 -5.63
CA ILE A 308 -9.53 -23.46 -6.29
C ILE A 308 -9.97 -24.70 -7.04
N GLY A 309 -11.19 -25.20 -6.75
CA GLY A 309 -11.77 -26.41 -7.30
C GLY A 309 -13.26 -26.26 -7.64
N VAL A 310 -13.84 -27.38 -8.04
CA VAL A 310 -15.29 -27.53 -8.23
C VAL A 310 -15.73 -28.69 -7.33
N ASP A 311 -16.80 -28.51 -6.59
CA ASP A 311 -17.34 -29.56 -5.73
C ASP A 311 -18.27 -30.52 -6.52
N ASP A 312 -18.74 -31.57 -5.84
CA ASP A 312 -19.60 -32.61 -6.43
C ASP A 312 -20.96 -32.05 -6.93
N GLU A 313 -21.35 -30.87 -6.44
CA GLU A 313 -22.56 -30.18 -6.86
C GLU A 313 -22.33 -29.19 -8.01
N SER A 314 -21.12 -29.16 -8.59
CA SER A 314 -20.68 -28.22 -9.61
C SER A 314 -20.61 -26.76 -9.16
N ASN A 315 -20.45 -26.49 -7.86
CA ASN A 315 -20.13 -25.15 -7.36
C ASN A 315 -18.64 -24.88 -7.46
N LEU A 316 -18.27 -23.65 -7.84
CA LEU A 316 -16.90 -23.18 -7.77
C LEU A 316 -16.55 -22.89 -6.31
N THR A 317 -15.46 -23.50 -5.82
CA THR A 317 -15.07 -23.42 -4.40
C THR A 317 -13.59 -23.09 -4.25
N ALA A 318 -13.24 -22.56 -3.09
CA ALA A 318 -11.87 -22.40 -2.64
C ALA A 318 -11.66 -23.16 -1.32
N LYS A 319 -10.51 -23.81 -1.18
CA LYS A 319 -10.07 -24.49 0.04
C LYS A 319 -8.77 -23.86 0.52
N VAL A 320 -8.75 -23.45 1.79
CA VAL A 320 -7.55 -22.95 2.46
C VAL A 320 -6.81 -24.12 3.09
N VAL A 321 -5.54 -24.28 2.74
CA VAL A 321 -4.66 -25.32 3.26
C VAL A 321 -3.63 -24.65 4.18
N LEU A 322 -3.57 -25.12 5.42
CA LEU A 322 -2.67 -24.61 6.45
C LEU A 322 -1.49 -25.55 6.63
N ASP A 323 -0.33 -24.99 6.92
CA ASP A 323 0.91 -25.77 7.22
C ASP A 323 0.95 -26.27 8.69
N GLY A 324 -0.19 -26.39 9.33
CA GLY A 324 -0.40 -27.23 10.50
C GLY A 324 -0.11 -26.66 11.90
N ALA A 325 0.49 -25.51 12.04
CA ALA A 325 0.88 -25.00 13.37
C ALA A 325 0.10 -23.75 13.79
N GLY A 326 -0.41 -23.74 15.01
CA GLY A 326 -1.03 -22.62 15.70
C GLY A 326 -2.56 -22.63 15.73
N ASP A 327 -3.12 -22.03 16.77
CA ASP A 327 -4.56 -21.85 16.93
C ASP A 327 -5.04 -20.74 16.00
N VAL A 328 -6.05 -21.04 15.19
CA VAL A 328 -6.63 -20.14 14.19
C VAL A 328 -7.83 -19.42 14.78
N ASP A 329 -7.85 -18.10 14.64
CA ASP A 329 -8.96 -17.23 15.05
C ASP A 329 -9.91 -16.94 13.88
N GLU A 330 -9.36 -16.59 12.70
CA GLU A 330 -10.16 -16.25 11.52
C GLU A 330 -9.51 -16.77 10.24
N ILE A 331 -10.33 -17.29 9.32
CA ILE A 331 -9.95 -17.60 7.94
C ILE A 331 -10.89 -16.86 7.01
N GLY A 332 -10.33 -16.21 6.00
CA GLY A 332 -11.13 -15.57 4.95
C GLY A 332 -10.52 -15.71 3.57
N VAL A 333 -11.37 -15.60 2.57
CA VAL A 333 -11.00 -15.60 1.15
C VAL A 333 -11.59 -14.38 0.48
N TYR A 334 -10.76 -13.67 -0.28
CA TYR A 334 -11.19 -12.63 -1.19
C TYR A 334 -11.04 -13.10 -2.63
N MET A 335 -11.95 -12.66 -3.48
CA MET A 335 -11.94 -12.94 -4.91
C MET A 335 -12.21 -11.69 -5.73
N ALA A 336 -11.70 -11.65 -6.97
CA ALA A 336 -11.99 -10.62 -7.96
C ALA A 336 -12.06 -11.26 -9.35
N GLU A 337 -12.88 -10.67 -10.23
CA GLU A 337 -13.26 -11.25 -11.51
C GLU A 337 -12.73 -10.43 -12.68
N ASP A 338 -12.19 -11.11 -13.71
CA ASP A 338 -11.81 -10.61 -15.05
C ASP A 338 -10.89 -9.38 -15.14
N CYS A 339 -10.75 -8.60 -14.08
CA CYS A 339 -9.97 -7.37 -14.09
C CYS A 339 -8.46 -7.65 -14.02
N LYS A 340 -7.77 -7.51 -15.15
CA LYS A 340 -6.33 -7.73 -15.27
C LYS A 340 -5.50 -6.57 -14.71
N ASN A 341 -6.08 -5.37 -14.63
CA ASN A 341 -5.46 -4.23 -13.97
C ASN A 341 -5.61 -4.36 -12.44
N PRO A 342 -4.51 -4.51 -11.68
CA PRO A 342 -4.58 -4.71 -10.24
C PRO A 342 -5.28 -3.56 -9.50
N VAL A 343 -5.09 -2.32 -9.93
CA VAL A 343 -5.69 -1.12 -9.29
C VAL A 343 -7.21 -1.15 -9.31
N LEU A 344 -7.80 -1.74 -10.36
CA LEU A 344 -9.24 -1.70 -10.63
C LEU A 344 -9.98 -2.93 -10.10
N ARG A 345 -9.29 -3.90 -9.52
CA ARG A 345 -9.93 -5.12 -9.03
C ARG A 345 -10.91 -4.84 -7.91
N ASP A 346 -12.14 -5.30 -8.12
CA ASP A 346 -13.20 -5.29 -7.11
C ASP A 346 -13.09 -6.56 -6.26
N TRP A 347 -12.27 -6.52 -5.22
CA TRP A 347 -12.12 -7.61 -4.29
C TRP A 347 -13.38 -7.77 -3.44
N MET A 348 -13.94 -8.96 -3.40
CA MET A 348 -15.14 -9.33 -2.65
C MET A 348 -14.84 -10.50 -1.73
N ARG A 349 -15.41 -10.52 -0.53
CA ARG A 349 -15.35 -11.68 0.35
C ARG A 349 -16.11 -12.86 -0.26
N ALA A 350 -15.48 -14.02 -0.22
CA ALA A 350 -16.13 -15.29 -0.51
C ALA A 350 -16.95 -15.75 0.70
N HIS A 351 -18.02 -16.49 0.45
CA HIS A 351 -18.90 -16.99 1.51
C HIS A 351 -18.41 -18.34 2.04
N PRO A 352 -18.32 -18.52 3.37
CA PRO A 352 -17.95 -19.81 3.94
C PRO A 352 -18.96 -20.89 3.53
N LYS A 353 -18.47 -22.08 3.17
CA LYS A 353 -19.34 -23.21 2.80
C LYS A 353 -20.06 -23.81 4.02
N ASN A 354 -19.38 -23.81 5.16
CA ASN A 354 -19.91 -24.28 6.43
C ASN A 354 -19.79 -23.18 7.49
N HIS A 355 -20.66 -23.20 8.49
CA HIS A 355 -20.57 -22.32 9.65
C HIS A 355 -19.77 -23.04 10.75
N GLY A 356 -18.73 -22.39 11.28
CA GLY A 356 -17.92 -22.88 12.39
C GLY A 356 -16.47 -22.39 12.27
N ASP A 357 -15.76 -22.42 13.40
CA ASP A 357 -14.39 -21.88 13.53
C ASP A 357 -13.34 -22.65 12.71
N GLU A 358 -13.65 -23.89 12.30
CA GLU A 358 -12.76 -24.72 11.47
C GLU A 358 -13.08 -24.66 9.97
N ASN A 359 -13.95 -23.74 9.51
CA ASN A 359 -14.31 -23.69 8.11
C ASN A 359 -13.12 -23.26 7.25
N ARG A 360 -12.71 -24.14 6.35
CA ARG A 360 -11.61 -23.93 5.38
C ARG A 360 -12.08 -23.93 3.93
N GLU A 361 -13.38 -24.06 3.70
CA GLU A 361 -13.97 -24.12 2.36
C GLU A 361 -14.94 -22.95 2.14
N PHE A 362 -14.85 -22.33 0.96
CA PHE A 362 -15.60 -21.13 0.61
C PHE A 362 -16.25 -21.29 -0.77
N TYR A 363 -17.46 -20.75 -0.94
CA TYR A 363 -18.08 -20.59 -2.25
C TYR A 363 -17.54 -19.35 -2.93
N LEU A 364 -17.13 -19.51 -4.18
CA LEU A 364 -16.68 -18.41 -5.05
C LEU A 364 -17.84 -18.04 -5.99
N ASP A 365 -18.67 -17.10 -5.56
CA ASP A 365 -19.88 -16.67 -6.26
C ASP A 365 -19.55 -15.68 -7.37
N ILE A 366 -19.08 -16.18 -8.49
CA ILE A 366 -18.65 -15.40 -9.65
C ILE A 366 -19.82 -14.99 -10.56
N TYR A 367 -19.58 -14.02 -11.44
CA TYR A 367 -20.46 -13.71 -12.56
C TYR A 367 -20.46 -14.86 -13.60
N GLU A 368 -21.63 -15.14 -14.20
CA GLU A 368 -21.80 -16.29 -15.11
C GLU A 368 -20.89 -16.30 -16.34
N LYS A 369 -20.34 -15.13 -16.74
CA LYS A 369 -19.43 -14.99 -17.90
C LYS A 369 -17.97 -14.77 -17.49
N THR A 370 -17.64 -14.93 -16.22
CA THR A 370 -16.27 -14.75 -15.72
C THR A 370 -15.32 -15.74 -16.39
N SER A 371 -14.25 -15.21 -16.95
CA SER A 371 -13.22 -15.99 -17.65
C SER A 371 -11.93 -16.14 -16.88
N VAL A 372 -11.64 -15.20 -15.98
CA VAL A 372 -10.46 -15.19 -15.11
C VAL A 372 -10.84 -14.85 -13.69
N LEU A 373 -10.42 -15.68 -12.77
CA LEU A 373 -10.61 -15.48 -11.33
C LEU A 373 -9.26 -15.18 -10.67
N PHE A 374 -9.25 -14.14 -9.85
CA PHE A 374 -8.18 -13.85 -8.90
C PHE A 374 -8.69 -14.16 -7.50
N ALA A 375 -7.91 -14.88 -6.70
CA ALA A 375 -8.29 -15.18 -5.33
C ALA A 375 -7.09 -15.15 -4.40
N ILE A 376 -7.33 -14.77 -3.15
CA ILE A 376 -6.32 -14.69 -2.08
C ILE A 376 -6.99 -15.07 -0.77
N CYS A 377 -6.29 -15.79 0.10
CA CYS A 377 -6.78 -16.05 1.45
C CYS A 377 -5.89 -15.43 2.52
N TYR A 378 -6.47 -15.25 3.68
CA TYR A 378 -5.76 -14.87 4.89
C TYR A 378 -6.15 -15.78 6.05
N VAL A 379 -5.24 -15.90 6.99
CA VAL A 379 -5.43 -16.62 8.25
C VAL A 379 -4.91 -15.74 9.38
N THR A 380 -5.79 -15.40 10.31
CA THR A 380 -5.44 -14.73 11.56
C THR A 380 -5.32 -15.76 12.66
N TYR A 381 -4.21 -15.78 13.36
CA TYR A 381 -3.96 -16.67 14.47
C TYR A 381 -4.40 -16.05 15.79
N SER A 382 -4.55 -16.85 16.84
CA SER A 382 -5.01 -16.42 18.18
C SER A 382 -4.14 -15.32 18.82
N ASN A 383 -2.87 -15.20 18.42
CA ASN A 383 -2.02 -14.06 18.82
C ASN A 383 -2.36 -12.76 18.08
N GLY A 384 -3.23 -12.83 17.08
CA GLY A 384 -3.69 -11.72 16.24
C GLY A 384 -2.81 -11.44 15.02
N PHE A 385 -1.72 -12.18 14.77
CA PHE A 385 -0.92 -12.03 13.55
C PHE A 385 -1.62 -12.67 12.37
N THR A 386 -1.57 -11.98 11.20
CA THR A 386 -2.23 -12.43 9.98
C THR A 386 -1.22 -12.81 8.92
N VAL A 387 -1.38 -13.99 8.34
CA VAL A 387 -0.64 -14.44 7.16
C VAL A 387 -1.54 -14.52 5.94
N TRP A 388 -0.97 -14.28 4.76
CA TRP A 388 -1.69 -14.25 3.50
C TRP A 388 -1.12 -15.26 2.51
N SER A 389 -1.97 -15.79 1.64
CA SER A 389 -1.52 -16.62 0.53
C SER A 389 -0.94 -15.77 -0.60
N LYS A 390 -0.30 -16.40 -1.56
CA LYS A 390 -0.10 -15.82 -2.89
C LYS A 390 -1.45 -15.53 -3.55
N ILE A 391 -1.46 -14.59 -4.50
CA ILE A 391 -2.61 -14.39 -5.38
C ILE A 391 -2.68 -15.57 -6.34
N THR A 392 -3.76 -16.34 -6.25
CA THR A 392 -4.05 -17.45 -7.16
C THR A 392 -4.87 -16.93 -8.32
N VAL A 393 -4.39 -17.19 -9.55
CA VAL A 393 -5.09 -16.80 -10.79
C VAL A 393 -5.54 -18.07 -11.49
N LYS A 394 -6.83 -18.16 -11.82
CA LYS A 394 -7.41 -19.31 -12.50
C LYS A 394 -8.22 -18.87 -13.73
N LYS A 395 -7.86 -19.42 -14.90
CA LYS A 395 -8.73 -19.35 -16.08
C LYS A 395 -9.91 -20.28 -15.86
N LEU A 396 -11.10 -19.78 -16.12
CA LEU A 396 -12.35 -20.51 -15.94
C LEU A 396 -12.94 -20.88 -17.31
N SER A 397 -13.55 -22.05 -17.36
CA SER A 397 -14.28 -22.52 -18.52
C SER A 397 -15.46 -23.38 -18.04
N GLY A 398 -16.63 -23.19 -18.61
CA GLY A 398 -17.85 -23.89 -18.22
C GLY A 398 -18.79 -23.05 -17.34
N ALA A 399 -19.89 -23.66 -16.97
CA ALA A 399 -20.90 -23.07 -16.07
C ALA A 399 -20.76 -23.67 -14.67
N PHE A 400 -20.90 -22.85 -13.65
CA PHE A 400 -20.90 -23.27 -12.24
C PHE A 400 -22.26 -22.99 -11.62
N ARG A 401 -22.74 -23.90 -10.76
CA ARG A 401 -24.07 -23.80 -10.15
C ARG A 401 -24.24 -22.52 -9.31
N ASN A 402 -23.19 -22.07 -8.66
CA ASN A 402 -23.18 -20.83 -7.86
C ASN A 402 -22.80 -19.57 -8.66
N SER A 403 -22.79 -19.64 -9.99
CA SER A 403 -22.64 -18.44 -10.83
C SER A 403 -23.88 -17.53 -10.73
N ARG A 404 -23.64 -16.22 -10.78
CA ARG A 404 -24.66 -15.18 -10.66
C ARG A 404 -24.81 -14.39 -11.96
N PRO A 405 -26.03 -13.97 -12.32
CA PRO A 405 -26.25 -13.10 -13.47
C PRO A 405 -25.69 -11.70 -13.20
N ILE A 406 -25.70 -10.86 -14.24
CA ILE A 406 -25.39 -9.44 -14.13
C ILE A 406 -26.29 -8.78 -13.07
N SER A 407 -25.70 -7.89 -12.28
CA SER A 407 -26.41 -7.12 -11.25
C SER A 407 -26.38 -5.63 -11.61
N ARG A 408 -27.55 -4.99 -11.57
CA ARG A 408 -27.62 -3.53 -11.65
C ARG A 408 -27.45 -2.86 -10.28
N VAL A 409 -27.45 -3.64 -9.20
CA VAL A 409 -27.24 -3.16 -7.83
C VAL A 409 -25.77 -3.20 -7.50
N ILE A 410 -25.12 -2.04 -7.50
CA ILE A 410 -23.72 -1.84 -7.14
C ILE A 410 -23.52 -2.07 -5.64
N TYR A 411 -24.45 -1.55 -4.83
CA TYR A 411 -24.43 -1.64 -3.38
C TYR A 411 -25.83 -1.65 -2.77
N SER A 412 -26.01 -2.48 -1.77
CA SER A 412 -27.10 -2.37 -0.80
C SER A 412 -26.53 -2.66 0.61
N SER A 413 -27.21 -2.22 1.66
CA SER A 413 -26.77 -2.46 3.04
C SER A 413 -26.61 -3.94 3.42
N ARG A 414 -27.17 -4.85 2.61
CA ARG A 414 -27.00 -6.32 2.75
C ARG A 414 -25.62 -6.82 2.29
N ASN A 415 -24.91 -6.03 1.49
CA ASN A 415 -23.59 -6.41 0.96
C ASN A 415 -22.44 -6.14 1.94
N GLY A 416 -22.74 -5.62 3.14
CA GLY A 416 -21.70 -5.26 4.10
C GLY A 416 -20.85 -4.08 3.64
N GLU A 417 -19.58 -4.09 3.99
CA GLU A 417 -18.65 -2.98 3.80
C GLU A 417 -17.76 -3.15 2.55
N ASP A 418 -17.70 -4.36 2.00
CA ASP A 418 -16.71 -4.74 0.97
C ASP A 418 -16.93 -4.09 -0.42
N CYS A 419 -18.00 -3.31 -0.58
CA CYS A 419 -18.32 -2.67 -1.87
C CYS A 419 -17.58 -1.36 -2.12
N PHE A 420 -17.07 -0.73 -1.08
CA PHE A 420 -16.41 0.55 -1.13
C PHE A 420 -15.06 0.51 -0.41
N SER A 421 -14.16 1.38 -0.84
CA SER A 421 -12.92 1.74 -0.16
C SER A 421 -12.96 3.20 0.30
N ILE A 422 -11.96 3.61 1.08
CA ILE A 422 -11.75 5.02 1.43
C ILE A 422 -11.45 5.82 0.16
N ALA A 423 -12.11 6.97 -0.02
CA ALA A 423 -11.88 7.82 -1.18
C ALA A 423 -10.54 8.59 -1.10
N ASP A 424 -10.21 9.10 0.09
CA ASP A 424 -8.99 9.89 0.31
C ASP A 424 -8.42 9.62 1.70
N CYS A 425 -7.23 9.04 1.74
CA CYS A 425 -6.52 8.72 2.98
C CYS A 425 -5.46 9.78 3.37
N SER A 426 -5.03 10.63 2.43
CA SER A 426 -3.83 11.45 2.58
C SER A 426 -3.89 12.45 3.75
N ALA A 427 -5.05 13.05 4.02
CA ALA A 427 -5.20 14.08 5.04
C ALA A 427 -5.27 13.53 6.48
N ARG A 428 -5.56 12.23 6.67
CA ARG A 428 -5.83 11.62 7.99
C ARG A 428 -4.92 10.45 8.34
N ALA A 429 -4.25 9.89 7.35
CA ALA A 429 -3.29 8.82 7.55
C ALA A 429 -1.92 9.38 7.96
N LEU A 430 -1.22 8.68 8.86
CA LEU A 430 0.17 9.00 9.19
C LEU A 430 1.05 8.76 7.95
N SER A 431 1.92 9.71 7.65
CA SER A 431 2.72 9.75 6.40
C SER A 431 1.90 9.49 5.14
N GLY A 432 0.62 9.86 5.16
CA GLY A 432 -0.31 9.69 4.05
C GLY A 432 -0.69 8.25 3.72
N ILE A 433 -0.35 7.27 4.55
CA ILE A 433 -0.60 5.85 4.25
C ILE A 433 -1.10 5.01 5.43
N PHE A 434 -0.64 5.24 6.68
CA PHE A 434 -0.99 4.39 7.81
C PHE A 434 -2.22 4.89 8.57
N PHE A 435 -3.20 4.01 8.75
CA PHE A 435 -4.30 4.21 9.68
C PHE A 435 -4.11 3.37 10.94
N VAL A 436 -4.26 4.02 12.08
CA VAL A 436 -4.11 3.40 13.42
C VAL A 436 -5.45 3.19 14.12
N THR A 437 -6.56 3.60 13.50
CA THR A 437 -7.93 3.36 13.95
C THR A 437 -8.80 2.92 12.78
N ASP A 438 -9.82 2.10 13.05
CA ASP A 438 -10.78 1.62 12.05
C ASP A 438 -11.89 2.63 11.74
N GLU A 439 -11.96 3.75 12.47
CA GLU A 439 -13.03 4.74 12.35
C GLU A 439 -13.13 5.42 10.97
N PHE A 440 -12.03 5.42 10.22
CA PHE A 440 -11.95 6.04 8.89
C PHE A 440 -12.41 5.10 7.78
N PHE A 441 -12.47 3.80 8.04
CA PHE A 441 -12.86 2.83 7.03
C PHE A 441 -14.37 2.84 6.78
N PRO A 442 -14.81 2.42 5.58
CA PRO A 442 -16.23 2.25 5.29
C PRO A 442 -16.90 1.33 6.32
N ARG A 443 -18.03 1.75 6.86
CA ARG A 443 -18.82 0.96 7.80
C ARG A 443 -20.31 1.18 7.58
N VAL A 444 -21.10 0.16 7.89
CA VAL A 444 -22.56 0.27 7.85
C VAL A 444 -23.01 0.98 9.13
N ILE A 445 -23.75 2.07 8.95
CA ILE A 445 -24.40 2.82 10.04
C ILE A 445 -25.91 2.80 9.87
N GLU A 446 -26.65 3.00 10.95
CA GLU A 446 -28.12 3.10 10.93
C GLU A 446 -28.53 4.54 11.28
N ARG A 447 -29.41 5.12 10.44
CA ARG A 447 -29.98 6.45 10.64
C ARG A 447 -31.47 6.40 10.26
N GLU A 448 -32.34 6.96 11.11
CA GLU A 448 -33.78 6.97 10.88
C GLU A 448 -34.36 5.58 10.52
N GLY A 449 -33.89 4.52 11.19
CA GLY A 449 -34.34 3.14 10.97
C GLY A 449 -33.86 2.46 9.69
N LEU A 450 -33.03 3.13 8.89
CA LEU A 450 -32.45 2.58 7.67
C LEU A 450 -30.93 2.49 7.76
N LYS A 451 -30.37 1.42 7.17
CA LYS A 451 -28.92 1.19 7.12
C LYS A 451 -28.32 1.76 5.85
N GLY A 452 -27.12 2.29 5.94
CA GLY A 452 -26.33 2.76 4.81
C GLY A 452 -24.83 2.71 5.12
N ILE A 453 -24.01 2.82 4.09
CA ILE A 453 -22.57 2.84 4.22
C ILE A 453 -22.07 4.29 4.40
N TYR A 454 -21.07 4.44 5.23
CA TYR A 454 -20.44 5.71 5.59
C TYR A 454 -18.93 5.57 5.74
N SER A 455 -18.20 6.59 5.38
CA SER A 455 -16.80 6.82 5.78
C SER A 455 -16.55 8.31 5.92
N PRO A 456 -15.88 8.79 6.99
CA PRO A 456 -15.52 10.21 7.14
C PRO A 456 -14.45 10.67 6.13
N CYS A 457 -13.80 9.74 5.45
CA CYS A 457 -12.83 9.99 4.38
C CYS A 457 -13.45 9.88 2.97
N GLY A 458 -14.79 9.82 2.88
CA GLY A 458 -15.50 9.56 1.63
C GLY A 458 -15.45 8.09 1.22
N LEU A 459 -16.24 7.75 0.23
CA LEU A 459 -16.40 6.40 -0.31
C LEU A 459 -15.95 6.35 -1.77
N SER A 460 -15.30 5.29 -2.17
CA SER A 460 -14.86 5.07 -3.56
C SER A 460 -15.08 3.62 -3.98
N THR A 461 -15.48 3.39 -5.24
CA THR A 461 -15.67 2.04 -5.78
C THR A 461 -15.32 1.98 -7.27
N TYR A 462 -14.68 0.87 -7.69
CA TYR A 462 -14.38 0.57 -9.10
C TYR A 462 -15.46 -0.28 -9.77
N ARG A 463 -16.58 -0.57 -9.12
CA ARG A 463 -17.68 -1.38 -9.65
C ARG A 463 -18.31 -0.86 -10.95
N PRO A 464 -18.34 0.46 -11.24
CA PRO A 464 -18.77 0.93 -12.56
C PRO A 464 -18.01 0.30 -13.72
N ASN A 465 -16.72 -0.03 -13.54
CA ASN A 465 -15.87 -0.67 -14.54
C ASN A 465 -15.97 -2.21 -14.57
N SER A 466 -16.64 -2.82 -13.59
CA SER A 466 -16.78 -4.28 -13.54
C SER A 466 -17.88 -4.74 -14.52
N SER A 467 -17.57 -5.76 -15.33
CA SER A 467 -18.52 -6.37 -16.26
C SER A 467 -19.81 -6.87 -15.59
N ARG A 468 -19.72 -7.22 -14.29
CA ARG A 468 -20.87 -7.64 -13.48
C ARG A 468 -21.87 -6.52 -13.20
N PHE A 469 -21.40 -5.28 -13.07
CA PHE A 469 -22.21 -4.10 -12.71
C PHE A 469 -22.23 -3.05 -13.83
N ALA A 470 -21.60 -3.31 -14.96
CA ALA A 470 -21.42 -2.35 -16.04
C ALA A 470 -22.74 -1.69 -16.47
N PRO A 471 -22.78 -0.36 -16.55
CA PRO A 471 -23.93 0.36 -17.08
C PRO A 471 -24.05 0.17 -18.59
N ASP A 472 -25.20 0.50 -19.15
CA ASP A 472 -25.37 0.77 -20.58
C ASP A 472 -25.42 2.29 -20.85
N SER A 473 -25.45 2.68 -22.12
CA SER A 473 -25.45 4.10 -22.52
C SER A 473 -26.68 4.91 -22.09
N ARG A 474 -27.74 4.25 -21.60
CA ARG A 474 -28.99 4.88 -21.13
C ARG A 474 -29.13 4.82 -19.62
N SER A 475 -28.17 4.17 -18.94
CA SER A 475 -28.23 4.02 -17.50
C SER A 475 -28.24 5.36 -16.77
N MET A 476 -29.03 5.42 -15.70
CA MET A 476 -28.99 6.51 -14.72
C MET A 476 -28.46 5.98 -13.40
N LEU A 477 -27.70 6.79 -12.66
CA LEU A 477 -27.24 6.45 -11.32
C LEU A 477 -28.34 6.76 -10.31
N ARG A 478 -28.76 5.75 -9.55
CA ARG A 478 -29.74 5.88 -8.49
C ARG A 478 -29.15 5.43 -7.16
N PHE A 479 -29.42 6.19 -6.10
CA PHE A 479 -29.10 5.79 -4.72
C PHE A 479 -29.96 6.53 -3.70
N ASP A 480 -30.03 5.99 -2.47
CA ASP A 480 -30.61 6.67 -1.33
C ASP A 480 -29.48 7.33 -0.53
N ALA A 481 -29.67 8.59 -0.15
CA ALA A 481 -28.70 9.38 0.62
C ALA A 481 -29.35 10.00 1.85
N TYR A 482 -28.60 10.02 2.95
CA TYR A 482 -28.91 10.70 4.20
C TYR A 482 -27.75 11.65 4.55
N ALA A 483 -28.04 12.80 5.13
CA ALA A 483 -27.06 13.66 5.79
C ALA A 483 -27.57 14.06 7.17
N ALA A 484 -26.70 14.14 8.17
CA ALA A 484 -27.11 14.50 9.53
C ALA A 484 -27.62 15.96 9.65
N VAL A 485 -27.06 16.84 8.81
CA VAL A 485 -27.42 18.26 8.70
C VAL A 485 -27.51 18.63 7.22
N ASP A 486 -28.15 19.77 6.91
CA ASP A 486 -28.16 20.31 5.54
C ASP A 486 -26.74 20.37 5.00
N SER A 487 -26.50 19.73 3.87
CA SER A 487 -25.16 19.58 3.35
C SER A 487 -25.13 19.42 1.83
N SER A 488 -23.97 19.71 1.23
CA SER A 488 -23.72 19.45 -0.18
C SER A 488 -22.84 18.21 -0.34
N MET A 489 -23.38 17.20 -0.99
CA MET A 489 -22.65 15.97 -1.32
C MET A 489 -22.03 16.10 -2.71
N GLU A 490 -20.74 15.87 -2.80
CA GLU A 490 -20.01 15.83 -4.06
C GLU A 490 -19.88 14.39 -4.56
N LEU A 491 -20.22 14.20 -5.82
CA LEU A 491 -20.18 12.92 -6.53
C LEU A 491 -19.23 13.06 -7.70
N ILE A 492 -18.24 12.16 -7.79
CA ILE A 492 -17.20 12.21 -8.81
C ILE A 492 -17.19 10.89 -9.58
N MET A 493 -17.24 10.98 -10.90
CA MET A 493 -17.00 9.85 -11.80
C MET A 493 -15.68 10.08 -12.53
N ARG A 494 -14.71 9.19 -12.32
CA ARG A 494 -13.44 9.21 -13.03
C ARG A 494 -13.55 8.42 -14.32
N SER A 495 -13.04 8.96 -15.42
CA SER A 495 -13.09 8.32 -16.73
C SER A 495 -12.06 7.20 -16.86
N VAL A 496 -12.44 6.13 -17.55
CA VAL A 496 -11.59 4.98 -17.88
C VAL A 496 -10.55 5.32 -18.96
N TYR A 497 -10.84 6.31 -19.83
CA TYR A 497 -10.01 6.57 -21.00
C TYR A 497 -8.83 7.49 -20.73
N ASP A 498 -9.04 8.56 -19.98
CA ASP A 498 -8.07 9.64 -19.78
C ASP A 498 -7.85 9.98 -18.30
N GLY A 499 -8.58 9.32 -17.40
CA GLY A 499 -8.56 9.59 -15.97
C GLY A 499 -9.15 10.94 -15.57
N GLU A 500 -9.81 11.66 -16.49
CA GLU A 500 -10.52 12.90 -16.17
C GLU A 500 -11.59 12.66 -15.10
N GLU A 501 -11.74 13.64 -14.23
CA GLU A 501 -12.76 13.63 -13.18
C GLU A 501 -13.94 14.51 -13.57
N PHE A 502 -15.10 13.90 -13.61
CA PHE A 502 -16.38 14.53 -13.85
C PHE A 502 -17.14 14.59 -12.53
N ALA A 503 -17.44 15.78 -12.04
CA ALA A 503 -18.09 15.98 -10.75
C ALA A 503 -19.49 16.58 -10.92
N THR A 504 -20.37 16.26 -9.96
CA THR A 504 -21.63 16.93 -9.73
C THR A 504 -21.83 17.13 -8.23
N ARG A 505 -22.70 18.07 -7.85
CA ARG A 505 -23.06 18.32 -6.45
C ARG A 505 -24.56 18.25 -6.28
N ILE A 506 -25.00 17.62 -5.22
CA ILE A 506 -26.39 17.56 -4.80
C ILE A 506 -26.53 18.15 -3.40
N ASN A 507 -27.60 18.90 -3.17
CA ASN A 507 -27.91 19.42 -1.84
C ASN A 507 -28.85 18.44 -1.13
N LEU A 508 -28.49 18.05 0.07
CA LEU A 508 -29.26 17.17 0.94
C LEU A 508 -29.85 17.96 2.08
N VAL A 509 -31.11 17.71 2.35
CA VAL A 509 -31.79 18.18 3.57
C VAL A 509 -31.38 17.28 4.73
N GLY A 510 -30.97 17.88 5.84
CA GLY A 510 -30.52 17.14 7.02
C GLY A 510 -31.63 16.35 7.71
N GLY A 511 -31.27 15.22 8.30
CA GLY A 511 -32.14 14.39 9.12
C GLY A 511 -33.11 13.48 8.37
N ILE A 512 -33.11 13.45 7.03
CA ILE A 512 -34.02 12.61 6.24
C ILE A 512 -33.30 11.85 5.13
N TRP A 513 -33.79 10.65 4.80
CA TRP A 513 -33.39 9.92 3.62
C TRP A 513 -34.03 10.48 2.35
N GLN A 514 -33.24 10.62 1.30
CA GLN A 514 -33.67 11.18 0.02
C GLN A 514 -33.27 10.24 -1.11
N ASN A 515 -34.17 10.05 -2.06
CA ASN A 515 -33.90 9.29 -3.28
C ASN A 515 -33.27 10.21 -4.34
N ILE A 516 -32.11 9.83 -4.82
CA ILE A 516 -31.32 10.58 -5.81
C ILE A 516 -31.30 9.79 -7.11
N VAL A 517 -31.57 10.46 -8.22
CA VAL A 517 -31.45 9.91 -9.59
C VAL A 517 -30.70 10.91 -10.44
N LEU A 518 -29.62 10.48 -11.07
CA LEU A 518 -28.71 11.34 -11.83
C LEU A 518 -28.42 10.79 -13.22
N GLU A 519 -28.50 11.67 -14.21
CA GLU A 519 -28.03 11.39 -15.56
C GLU A 519 -26.53 11.73 -15.69
N SER A 520 -25.82 11.03 -16.59
CA SER A 520 -24.38 11.26 -16.83
C SER A 520 -24.04 12.71 -17.19
N LYS A 521 -24.90 13.38 -17.96
CA LYS A 521 -24.72 14.78 -18.38
C LYS A 521 -24.64 15.81 -17.24
N LEU A 522 -25.06 15.44 -16.01
CA LEU A 522 -24.94 16.29 -14.83
C LEU A 522 -23.49 16.33 -14.30
N PHE A 523 -22.69 15.35 -14.66
CA PHE A 523 -21.29 15.27 -14.27
C PHE A 523 -20.42 16.03 -15.27
N LYS A 524 -19.62 16.97 -14.76
CA LYS A 524 -18.78 17.86 -15.59
C LYS A 524 -17.37 17.96 -15.05
N THR A 525 -16.40 18.12 -15.98
CA THR A 525 -15.04 18.52 -15.59
C THR A 525 -15.01 19.99 -15.14
N SER A 526 -13.90 20.42 -14.54
CA SER A 526 -13.66 21.84 -14.22
C SER A 526 -13.72 22.76 -15.45
N GLY A 527 -13.41 22.22 -16.64
CA GLY A 527 -13.52 22.93 -17.93
C GLY A 527 -14.91 22.89 -18.56
N GLY A 528 -15.91 22.28 -17.91
CA GLY A 528 -17.31 22.22 -18.38
C GLY A 528 -17.62 21.10 -19.39
N LYS A 529 -16.68 20.21 -19.72
CA LYS A 529 -16.92 19.00 -20.52
C LYS A 529 -17.83 18.06 -19.74
N THR A 530 -18.88 17.56 -20.36
CA THR A 530 -19.85 16.64 -19.75
C THR A 530 -19.46 15.18 -19.95
N LEU A 531 -19.78 14.31 -18.99
CA LEU A 531 -19.67 12.86 -19.13
C LEU A 531 -20.72 12.39 -20.18
N SER A 532 -20.28 11.70 -21.22
CA SER A 532 -21.15 11.23 -22.30
C SER A 532 -22.21 10.26 -21.80
N ASP A 533 -21.76 9.21 -21.15
CA ASP A 533 -22.59 8.20 -20.47
C ASP A 533 -21.76 7.50 -19.38
N PHE A 534 -22.41 6.66 -18.56
CA PHE A 534 -21.73 5.98 -17.47
C PHE A 534 -20.87 4.79 -17.90
N THR A 535 -20.92 4.37 -19.16
CA THR A 535 -20.06 3.28 -19.67
C THR A 535 -18.58 3.70 -19.68
N ALA A 536 -18.32 5.01 -19.73
CA ALA A 536 -16.97 5.58 -19.58
C ALA A 536 -16.49 5.66 -18.12
N GLY A 537 -17.32 5.26 -17.15
CA GLY A 537 -17.01 5.35 -15.73
C GLY A 537 -16.00 4.29 -15.28
N LEU A 538 -14.94 4.74 -14.64
CA LEU A 538 -13.92 3.90 -14.03
C LEU A 538 -14.16 3.72 -12.54
N MET A 539 -14.28 4.83 -11.84
CA MET A 539 -14.40 4.89 -10.39
C MET A 539 -15.48 5.89 -10.00
N PHE A 540 -16.34 5.48 -9.10
CA PHE A 540 -17.34 6.36 -8.51
C PHE A 540 -16.92 6.73 -7.09
N THR A 541 -16.90 8.04 -6.78
CA THR A 541 -16.51 8.59 -5.49
C THR A 541 -17.60 9.47 -4.91
N ILE A 542 -17.83 9.36 -3.61
CA ILE A 542 -18.79 10.12 -2.82
C ILE A 542 -18.06 10.83 -1.71
N LYS A 543 -18.22 12.16 -1.61
CA LYS A 543 -17.68 12.99 -0.52
C LYS A 543 -18.78 13.86 0.06
N CYS A 544 -18.85 13.95 1.37
CA CYS A 544 -19.76 14.85 2.07
C CYS A 544 -19.07 15.41 3.33
N PRO A 545 -19.12 16.73 3.59
CA PRO A 545 -18.50 17.34 4.76
C PRO A 545 -19.22 16.99 6.06
N ALA A 546 -20.52 16.69 6.01
CA ALA A 546 -21.31 16.23 7.15
C ALA A 546 -21.24 14.70 7.28
N GLU A 547 -21.65 14.15 8.42
CA GLU A 547 -21.95 12.74 8.53
C GLU A 547 -23.11 12.39 7.58
N TYR A 548 -22.93 11.32 6.82
CA TYR A 548 -23.88 10.89 5.79
C TYR A 548 -24.03 9.38 5.78
N ALA A 549 -25.00 8.87 5.06
CA ALA A 549 -25.10 7.45 4.74
C ALA A 549 -25.65 7.29 3.32
N VAL A 550 -25.19 6.24 2.63
CA VAL A 550 -25.63 5.92 1.28
C VAL A 550 -26.10 4.47 1.23
N ASN A 551 -27.21 4.22 0.53
CA ASN A 551 -27.74 2.87 0.33
C ASN A 551 -28.33 2.72 -1.08
N ASN A 552 -28.58 1.47 -1.47
CA ASN A 552 -29.25 1.12 -2.73
C ASN A 552 -28.64 1.81 -3.97
N VAL A 553 -27.30 1.80 -4.07
CA VAL A 553 -26.60 2.33 -5.25
C VAL A 553 -26.79 1.38 -6.42
N MET A 554 -27.38 1.84 -7.50
CA MET A 554 -27.70 1.00 -8.65
C MET A 554 -27.78 1.79 -9.97
N TRP A 555 -27.74 1.06 -11.06
CA TRP A 555 -28.09 1.55 -12.39
C TRP A 555 -29.58 1.32 -12.67
N LEU A 556 -30.28 2.39 -13.07
CA LEU A 556 -31.62 2.32 -13.62
C LEU A 556 -31.59 2.21 -15.13
#